data_bf90368a57effd11a77b32a6fcadd4ff
#
_entry.id   bf90368a57effd11a77b32a6fcadd4ff
#
_cell.length_a   1.000
_cell.length_b   1.000
_cell.length_c   1.000
_cell.angle_alpha   90.00
_cell.angle_beta   90.00
_cell.angle_gamma   90.00
#
_symmetry.space_group_name_H-M   'P 1'
#
loop_
_entity.id
_entity.type
_entity.pdbx_description
1 polymer ?
#
loop_
_entity_poly.entity_id
_entity_poly.type
_entity_poly.pdbx_seq_one_letter_code
_entity_poly.pdbx_strand_id
1 'polypeptide(L)'
;VIAMLACEAAYRLHKPSLALMMVMNSYHMKEHQTFNRFALHLDLTRENKASYEPRMGFVDGMIDHHIDVVVSHQWENAQNYLYYDALYGGFPLVHNSPFLHKDNLGFYYPEFDARIGGEQLVNAWQQDATYWNDYRSRSNVFLKTLLPTDEHNVEAFMHRIKHLTGADA
;
A
#
# COMPACT_ATOMS: atom_id res chain seq x y z
N VAL A 1 6.85 -8.96 -6.25
CA VAL A 1 7.38 -8.66 -7.59
C VAL A 1 6.66 -7.49 -8.24
N ILE A 2 5.30 -7.48 -8.30
CA ILE A 2 4.55 -6.41 -9.00
C ILE A 2 4.84 -5.03 -8.43
N ALA A 3 4.83 -4.87 -7.09
CA ALA A 3 5.19 -3.59 -6.47
C ALA A 3 6.61 -3.12 -6.85
N MET A 4 7.58 -4.04 -6.95
CA MET A 4 8.93 -3.73 -7.41
C MET A 4 8.94 -3.24 -8.88
N LEU A 5 8.14 -3.89 -9.73
CA LEU A 5 8.00 -3.47 -11.14
C LEU A 5 7.29 -2.11 -11.26
N ALA A 6 6.34 -1.79 -10.38
CA ALA A 6 5.72 -0.47 -10.34
C ALA A 6 6.73 0.61 -9.93
N CYS A 7 7.57 0.36 -8.91
CA CYS A 7 8.66 1.26 -8.54
C CYS A 7 9.66 1.44 -9.70
N GLU A 8 10.04 0.34 -10.37
CA GLU A 8 10.93 0.39 -11.54
C GLU A 8 10.32 1.19 -12.70
N ALA A 9 9.02 1.01 -12.97
CA ALA A 9 8.31 1.77 -13.99
C ALA A 9 8.29 3.27 -13.66
N ALA A 10 7.99 3.63 -12.40
CA ALA A 10 8.06 5.02 -11.95
C ALA A 10 9.46 5.61 -12.12
N TYR A 11 10.49 4.87 -11.72
CA TYR A 11 11.86 5.31 -11.84
C TYR A 11 12.29 5.56 -13.29
N ARG A 12 11.92 4.66 -14.21
CA ARG A 12 12.17 4.85 -15.64
C ARG A 12 11.38 5.99 -16.25
N LEU A 13 10.17 6.23 -15.78
CA LEU A 13 9.31 7.32 -16.23
C LEU A 13 9.81 8.68 -15.72
N HIS A 14 10.19 8.76 -14.45
CA HIS A 14 10.59 10.01 -13.81
C HIS A 14 11.55 9.75 -12.63
N LYS A 15 12.84 9.66 -12.91
CA LYS A 15 13.88 9.35 -11.90
C LYS A 15 13.79 10.15 -10.60
N PRO A 16 13.48 11.47 -10.59
CA PRO A 16 13.39 12.24 -9.35
C PRO A 16 12.28 11.81 -8.39
N SER A 17 11.24 11.10 -8.87
CA SER A 17 10.14 10.64 -8.00
C SER A 17 10.50 9.50 -7.07
N LEU A 18 11.68 8.87 -7.24
CA LEU A 18 12.06 7.71 -6.45
C LEU A 18 13.57 7.71 -6.15
N ALA A 19 13.90 8.06 -4.91
CA ALA A 19 15.29 8.09 -4.44
C ALA A 19 15.80 6.68 -4.05
N LEU A 20 14.94 5.88 -3.41
CA LEU A 20 15.27 4.55 -2.92
C LEU A 20 14.01 3.66 -2.94
N MET A 21 14.13 2.43 -3.39
CA MET A 21 13.15 1.38 -3.23
C MET A 21 13.62 0.42 -2.13
N MET A 22 12.85 0.34 -1.03
CA MET A 22 13.10 -0.63 0.04
C MET A 22 12.09 -1.79 -0.08
N VAL A 23 12.57 -2.99 -0.34
CA VAL A 23 11.73 -4.17 -0.51
C VAL A 23 11.71 -4.95 0.79
N MET A 24 10.60 -4.82 1.52
CA MET A 24 10.43 -5.44 2.83
C MET A 24 10.19 -6.96 2.71
N ASN A 25 10.60 -7.71 3.75
CA ASN A 25 10.44 -9.16 3.81
C ASN A 25 11.03 -9.91 2.60
N SER A 26 12.16 -9.44 2.10
CA SER A 26 12.83 -9.99 0.91
C SER A 26 14.28 -10.41 1.12
N TYR A 27 14.82 -10.21 2.32
CA TYR A 27 16.22 -10.52 2.62
C TYR A 27 16.57 -11.98 2.31
N HIS A 28 15.71 -12.93 2.70
CA HIS A 28 15.87 -14.35 2.43
C HIS A 28 15.86 -14.68 0.93
N MET A 29 15.27 -13.83 0.11
CA MET A 29 15.22 -14.03 -1.35
C MET A 29 16.59 -13.85 -2.00
N LYS A 30 17.56 -13.21 -1.31
CA LYS A 30 18.94 -13.04 -1.78
C LYS A 30 19.67 -14.38 -2.01
N GLU A 31 19.19 -15.46 -1.40
CA GLU A 31 19.71 -16.81 -1.61
C GLU A 31 19.16 -17.49 -2.87
N HIS A 32 18.09 -16.94 -3.46
CA HIS A 32 17.43 -17.51 -4.62
C HIS A 32 17.97 -16.94 -5.93
N GLN A 33 18.59 -17.78 -6.74
CA GLN A 33 19.22 -17.38 -8.02
C GLN A 33 18.22 -16.69 -8.97
N THR A 34 16.98 -17.17 -9.06
CA THR A 34 15.95 -16.59 -9.92
C THR A 34 15.59 -15.17 -9.49
N PHE A 35 15.45 -14.94 -8.19
CA PHE A 35 15.18 -13.62 -7.64
C PHE A 35 16.36 -12.68 -7.91
N ASN A 36 17.59 -13.12 -7.67
CA ASN A 36 18.78 -12.30 -7.91
C ASN A 36 18.90 -11.90 -9.38
N ARG A 37 18.68 -12.85 -10.30
CA ARG A 37 18.68 -12.55 -11.73
C ARG A 37 17.60 -11.53 -12.10
N PHE A 38 16.39 -11.71 -11.58
CA PHE A 38 15.31 -10.73 -11.77
C PHE A 38 15.71 -9.35 -11.23
N ALA A 39 16.16 -9.27 -9.97
CA ALA A 39 16.52 -8.02 -9.32
C ALA A 39 17.63 -7.26 -10.07
N LEU A 40 18.64 -7.97 -10.59
CA LEU A 40 19.73 -7.39 -11.38
C LEU A 40 19.30 -6.80 -12.74
N HIS A 41 18.07 -7.09 -13.21
CA HIS A 41 17.52 -6.46 -14.42
C HIS A 41 16.81 -5.13 -14.12
N LEU A 42 16.58 -4.80 -12.85
CA LEU A 42 16.01 -3.52 -12.45
C LEU A 42 17.10 -2.43 -12.48
N ASP A 43 16.78 -1.28 -13.06
CA ASP A 43 17.67 -0.12 -13.06
C ASP A 43 17.89 0.39 -11.63
N LEU A 44 16.85 0.35 -10.78
CA LEU A 44 16.96 0.66 -9.35
C LEU A 44 18.03 -0.17 -8.64
N THR A 45 18.13 -1.47 -8.94
CA THR A 45 19.17 -2.32 -8.34
C THR A 45 20.54 -2.01 -8.92
N ARG A 46 20.63 -1.84 -10.23
CA ARG A 46 21.91 -1.54 -10.90
C ARG A 46 22.51 -0.18 -10.52
N GLU A 47 21.63 0.78 -10.23
CA GLU A 47 22.03 2.12 -9.80
C GLU A 47 22.16 2.24 -8.26
N ASN A 48 22.16 1.12 -7.53
CA ASN A 48 22.24 1.04 -6.06
C ASN A 48 21.12 1.83 -5.35
N LYS A 49 19.93 1.84 -5.92
CA LYS A 49 18.73 2.50 -5.42
C LYS A 49 17.65 1.50 -4.99
N ALA A 50 18.02 0.27 -4.73
CA ALA A 50 17.16 -0.76 -4.18
C ALA A 50 17.83 -1.47 -3.01
N SER A 51 17.09 -1.69 -1.94
CA SER A 51 17.50 -2.53 -0.83
C SER A 51 16.49 -3.64 -0.58
N TYR A 52 16.96 -4.76 -0.05
CA TYR A 52 16.18 -5.99 0.15
C TYR A 52 16.29 -6.37 1.62
N GLU A 53 15.24 -6.07 2.38
CA GLU A 53 15.28 -6.04 3.84
C GLU A 53 14.55 -7.23 4.47
N PRO A 54 14.88 -7.58 5.71
CA PRO A 54 14.11 -8.55 6.49
C PRO A 54 12.70 -8.03 6.77
N ARG A 55 11.88 -8.88 7.37
CA ARG A 55 10.58 -8.45 7.88
C ARG A 55 10.76 -7.53 9.08
N MET A 56 10.08 -6.40 9.09
CA MET A 56 10.01 -5.47 10.21
C MET A 56 8.57 -4.98 10.43
N GLY A 57 8.31 -4.38 11.58
CA GLY A 57 7.05 -3.69 11.85
C GLY A 57 6.84 -2.55 10.86
N PHE A 58 5.58 -2.29 10.48
CA PHE A 58 5.28 -1.23 9.50
C PHE A 58 5.73 0.13 10.04
N VAL A 59 5.28 0.49 11.25
CA VAL A 59 5.57 1.80 11.85
C VAL A 59 7.07 2.00 12.04
N ASP A 60 7.78 0.99 12.58
CA ASP A 60 9.23 1.05 12.77
C ASP A 60 9.94 1.24 11.42
N GLY A 61 9.54 0.47 10.40
CA GLY A 61 10.10 0.60 9.06
C GLY A 61 9.92 2.00 8.47
N MET A 62 8.72 2.59 8.60
CA MET A 62 8.44 3.94 8.08
C MET A 62 9.26 5.01 8.79
N ILE A 63 9.41 4.93 10.12
CA ILE A 63 10.11 5.93 10.92
C ILE A 63 11.63 5.78 10.79
N ASP A 64 12.16 4.59 11.02
CA ASP A 64 13.60 4.35 11.10
C ASP A 64 14.31 4.53 9.76
N HIS A 65 13.60 4.27 8.67
CA HIS A 65 14.13 4.39 7.30
C HIS A 65 13.61 5.61 6.53
N HIS A 66 12.84 6.48 7.18
CA HIS A 66 12.29 7.70 6.56
C HIS A 66 11.54 7.42 5.25
N ILE A 67 10.67 6.41 5.26
CA ILE A 67 9.90 6.01 4.08
C ILE A 67 8.77 7.03 3.85
N ASP A 68 8.64 7.51 2.62
CA ASP A 68 7.66 8.54 2.23
C ASP A 68 6.40 7.96 1.59
N VAL A 69 6.47 6.77 0.99
CA VAL A 69 5.38 6.18 0.21
C VAL A 69 5.37 4.66 0.36
N VAL A 70 4.17 4.10 0.35
CA VAL A 70 3.94 2.65 0.35
C VAL A 70 3.46 2.22 -1.03
N VAL A 71 4.17 1.27 -1.65
CA VAL A 71 3.73 0.61 -2.88
C VAL A 71 3.42 -0.84 -2.57
N SER A 72 2.16 -1.23 -2.72
CA SER A 72 1.70 -2.57 -2.37
C SER A 72 0.93 -3.23 -3.49
N HIS A 73 1.07 -4.54 -3.59
CA HIS A 73 0.29 -5.39 -4.48
C HIS A 73 -0.22 -6.59 -3.69
N GLN A 74 -1.52 -6.81 -3.74
CA GLN A 74 -2.17 -7.94 -3.09
C GLN A 74 -2.98 -8.72 -4.11
N TRP A 75 -2.90 -10.04 -4.07
CA TRP A 75 -3.73 -10.91 -4.87
C TRP A 75 -4.90 -11.44 -4.03
N GLU A 76 -6.12 -11.20 -4.51
CA GLU A 76 -7.37 -11.64 -3.84
C GLU A 76 -7.46 -11.26 -2.35
N ASN A 77 -6.79 -10.16 -1.98
CA ASN A 77 -6.77 -9.61 -0.62
C ASN A 77 -6.99 -8.09 -0.69
N ALA A 78 -8.22 -7.70 -1.03
CA ALA A 78 -8.58 -6.29 -1.22
C ALA A 78 -8.54 -5.49 0.10
N GLN A 79 -8.72 -6.17 1.23
CA GLN A 79 -8.57 -5.61 2.58
C GLN A 79 -7.27 -6.12 3.20
N ASN A 80 -6.35 -5.22 3.47
CA ASN A 80 -5.07 -5.55 4.10
C ASN A 80 -4.76 -4.55 5.22
N TYR A 81 -4.34 -5.04 6.38
CA TYR A 81 -4.00 -4.18 7.53
C TYR A 81 -2.93 -3.14 7.19
N LEU A 82 -1.96 -3.49 6.34
CA LEU A 82 -0.97 -2.54 5.84
C LEU A 82 -1.61 -1.29 5.23
N TYR A 83 -2.73 -1.44 4.52
CA TYR A 83 -3.44 -0.32 3.93
C TYR A 83 -4.00 0.62 5.00
N TYR A 84 -4.57 0.05 6.07
CA TYR A 84 -5.12 0.84 7.17
C TYR A 84 -4.03 1.56 7.95
N ASP A 85 -2.89 0.91 8.18
CA ASP A 85 -1.73 1.54 8.81
C ASP A 85 -1.20 2.70 7.96
N ALA A 86 -1.08 2.52 6.64
CA ALA A 86 -0.63 3.57 5.72
C ALA A 86 -1.62 4.76 5.71
N LEU A 87 -2.94 4.49 5.62
CA LEU A 87 -3.97 5.53 5.63
C LEU A 87 -4.02 6.27 6.97
N TYR A 88 -3.89 5.55 8.09
CA TYR A 88 -3.86 6.15 9.43
C TYR A 88 -2.65 7.07 9.63
N GLY A 89 -1.48 6.64 9.17
CA GLY A 89 -0.26 7.45 9.18
C GLY A 89 -0.27 8.60 8.16
N GLY A 90 -1.26 8.66 7.26
CA GLY A 90 -1.34 9.66 6.20
C GLY A 90 -0.27 9.47 5.12
N PHE A 91 0.30 8.26 4.99
CA PHE A 91 1.28 7.93 3.97
C PHE A 91 0.61 7.74 2.61
N PRO A 92 1.19 8.28 1.53
CA PRO A 92 0.82 7.93 0.17
C PRO A 92 0.82 6.41 -0.02
N LEU A 93 -0.28 5.87 -0.57
CA LEU A 93 -0.44 4.44 -0.80
C LEU A 93 -0.75 4.18 -2.27
N VAL A 94 0.17 3.52 -2.97
CA VAL A 94 -0.05 3.00 -4.34
C VAL A 94 -0.46 1.53 -4.21
N HIS A 95 -1.63 1.16 -4.74
CA HIS A 95 -2.24 -0.15 -4.48
C HIS A 95 -3.12 -0.65 -5.61
N ASN A 96 -3.44 -1.94 -5.59
CA ASN A 96 -4.38 -2.59 -6.51
C ASN A 96 -5.70 -3.02 -5.86
N SER A 97 -6.07 -2.43 -4.70
CA SER A 97 -7.30 -2.79 -3.98
C SER A 97 -8.54 -2.13 -4.60
N PRO A 98 -9.49 -2.90 -5.19
CA PRO A 98 -10.77 -2.34 -5.63
C PRO A 98 -11.61 -1.79 -4.47
N PHE A 99 -11.40 -2.31 -3.26
CA PHE A 99 -12.10 -1.89 -2.05
C PHE A 99 -11.77 -0.44 -1.69
N LEU A 100 -10.48 -0.08 -1.67
CA LEU A 100 -10.07 1.31 -1.41
C LEU A 100 -10.36 2.24 -2.59
N HIS A 101 -10.30 1.72 -3.81
CA HIS A 101 -10.57 2.49 -5.02
C HIS A 101 -11.99 3.07 -5.04
N LYS A 102 -13.00 2.34 -4.54
CA LYS A 102 -14.39 2.81 -4.46
C LYS A 102 -14.53 4.10 -3.64
N ASP A 103 -13.72 4.25 -2.61
CA ASP A 103 -13.73 5.40 -1.71
C ASP A 103 -12.68 6.47 -2.08
N ASN A 104 -12.06 6.36 -3.27
CA ASN A 104 -10.99 7.25 -3.76
C ASN A 104 -9.83 7.37 -2.76
N LEU A 105 -9.45 6.27 -2.13
CA LEU A 105 -8.34 6.20 -1.18
C LEU A 105 -7.09 5.64 -1.85
N GLY A 106 -5.97 6.35 -1.70
CA GLY A 106 -4.70 5.97 -2.33
C GLY A 106 -4.66 6.22 -3.83
N PHE A 107 -3.67 5.62 -4.46
CA PHE A 107 -3.37 5.71 -5.88
C PHE A 107 -3.55 4.32 -6.49
N TYR A 108 -4.70 4.09 -7.06
CA TYR A 108 -5.10 2.79 -7.55
C TYR A 108 -4.49 2.44 -8.91
N TYR A 109 -4.06 1.19 -9.06
CA TYR A 109 -3.77 0.57 -10.35
C TYR A 109 -4.50 -0.78 -10.48
N PRO A 110 -4.98 -1.14 -11.69
CA PRO A 110 -5.76 -2.34 -11.86
C PRO A 110 -4.89 -3.60 -11.89
N GLU A 111 -5.42 -4.69 -11.38
CA GLU A 111 -4.88 -6.04 -11.50
C GLU A 111 -3.36 -6.12 -11.23
N PHE A 112 -2.58 -6.50 -12.24
CA PHE A 112 -1.12 -6.66 -12.18
C PHE A 112 -0.38 -5.59 -13.02
N ASP A 113 -1.07 -4.49 -13.40
CA ASP A 113 -0.48 -3.47 -14.28
C ASP A 113 0.53 -2.61 -13.53
N ALA A 114 1.76 -3.11 -13.47
CA ALA A 114 2.87 -2.41 -12.86
C ALA A 114 3.22 -1.09 -13.58
N ARG A 115 2.91 -0.94 -14.87
CA ARG A 115 3.12 0.31 -15.60
C ARG A 115 2.20 1.40 -15.07
N ILE A 116 0.90 1.11 -14.96
CA ILE A 116 -0.05 2.04 -14.34
C ILE A 116 0.35 2.30 -12.87
N GLY A 117 0.79 1.27 -12.14
CA GLY A 117 1.30 1.43 -10.78
C GLY A 117 2.45 2.44 -10.70
N GLY A 118 3.37 2.42 -11.67
CA GLY A 118 4.44 3.40 -11.78
C GLY A 118 3.96 4.81 -12.10
N GLU A 119 2.99 4.95 -13.01
CA GLU A 119 2.34 6.24 -13.31
C GLU A 119 1.66 6.82 -12.06
N GLN A 120 0.98 5.98 -11.27
CA GLN A 120 0.35 6.38 -10.03
C GLN A 120 1.37 6.80 -8.95
N LEU A 121 2.53 6.16 -8.88
CA LEU A 121 3.59 6.58 -7.98
C LEU A 121 4.14 7.97 -8.36
N VAL A 122 4.36 8.23 -9.65
CA VAL A 122 4.76 9.57 -10.13
C VAL A 122 3.65 10.60 -9.86
N ASN A 123 2.38 10.22 -10.05
CA ASN A 123 1.23 11.07 -9.71
C ASN A 123 1.22 11.42 -8.22
N ALA A 124 1.47 10.46 -7.32
CA ALA A 124 1.58 10.71 -5.89
C ALA A 124 2.68 11.72 -5.56
N TRP A 125 3.85 11.59 -6.18
CA TRP A 125 4.97 12.49 -6.00
C TRP A 125 4.67 13.93 -6.44
N GLN A 126 3.77 14.13 -7.40
CA GLN A 126 3.40 15.44 -7.93
C GLN A 126 2.35 16.19 -7.11
N GLN A 127 1.75 15.54 -6.11
CA GLN A 127 0.67 16.14 -5.33
C GLN A 127 1.18 17.22 -4.37
N ASP A 128 0.35 18.25 -4.17
CA ASP A 128 0.62 19.37 -3.28
C ASP A 128 0.08 19.17 -1.85
N ALA A 129 0.35 20.14 -0.98
CA ALA A 129 -0.12 20.13 0.40
C ALA A 129 -1.65 20.12 0.52
N THR A 130 -2.37 20.72 -0.43
CA THR A 130 -3.83 20.77 -0.42
C THR A 130 -4.41 19.38 -0.64
N TYR A 131 -3.86 18.65 -1.62
CA TYR A 131 -4.21 17.26 -1.87
C TYR A 131 -3.96 16.38 -0.64
N TRP A 132 -2.80 16.51 0.03
CA TRP A 132 -2.47 15.69 1.18
C TRP A 132 -3.34 15.97 2.40
N ASN A 133 -3.80 17.20 2.60
CA ASN A 133 -4.76 17.52 3.64
C ASN A 133 -6.13 16.87 3.38
N ASP A 134 -6.61 16.91 2.15
CA ASP A 134 -7.84 16.24 1.75
C ASP A 134 -7.71 14.71 1.84
N TYR A 135 -6.59 14.15 1.38
CA TYR A 135 -6.28 12.73 1.48
C TYR A 135 -6.37 12.22 2.92
N ARG A 136 -5.74 12.92 3.87
CA ARG A 136 -5.80 12.58 5.31
C ARG A 136 -7.23 12.67 5.84
N SER A 137 -7.97 13.68 5.44
CA SER A 137 -9.38 13.85 5.85
C SER A 137 -10.23 12.67 5.38
N ARG A 138 -10.16 12.31 4.11
CA ARG A 138 -10.88 11.17 3.53
C ARG A 138 -10.47 9.84 4.18
N SER A 139 -9.16 9.64 4.39
CA SER A 139 -8.64 8.46 5.08
C SER A 139 -9.20 8.33 6.50
N ASN A 140 -9.25 9.43 7.26
CA ASN A 140 -9.80 9.42 8.60
C ASN A 140 -11.31 9.14 8.63
N VAL A 141 -12.07 9.67 7.68
CA VAL A 141 -13.51 9.38 7.57
C VAL A 141 -13.72 7.89 7.31
N PHE A 142 -12.99 7.33 6.34
CA PHE A 142 -13.06 5.91 6.02
C PHE A 142 -12.66 5.02 7.22
N LEU A 143 -11.54 5.31 7.87
CA LEU A 143 -11.06 4.51 9.00
C LEU A 143 -12.05 4.48 10.18
N LYS A 144 -12.82 5.56 10.39
CA LYS A 144 -13.87 5.59 11.41
C LYS A 144 -14.97 4.56 11.13
N THR A 145 -15.31 4.32 9.87
CA THR A 145 -16.32 3.30 9.50
C THR A 145 -15.87 1.87 9.80
N LEU A 146 -14.58 1.65 10.04
CA LEU A 146 -14.02 0.34 10.39
C LEU A 146 -13.96 0.10 11.91
N LEU A 147 -14.27 1.10 12.72
CA LEU A 147 -14.21 0.96 14.17
C LEU A 147 -15.33 0.03 14.67
N PRO A 148 -15.05 -0.83 15.66
CA PRO A 148 -16.08 -1.67 16.28
C PRO A 148 -17.22 -0.88 16.92
N THR A 149 -16.97 0.40 17.25
CA THR A 149 -17.93 1.33 17.86
C THR A 149 -18.75 2.14 16.85
N ASP A 150 -18.48 1.98 15.56
CA ASP A 150 -19.32 2.57 14.50
C ASP A 150 -20.74 1.99 14.58
N GLU A 151 -21.76 2.84 14.50
CA GLU A 151 -23.15 2.43 14.67
C GLU A 151 -23.56 1.32 13.69
N HIS A 152 -23.16 1.44 12.44
CA HIS A 152 -23.44 0.43 11.43
C HIS A 152 -22.81 -0.93 11.78
N ASN A 153 -21.57 -0.94 12.27
CA ASN A 153 -20.89 -2.15 12.71
C ASN A 153 -21.59 -2.76 13.94
N VAL A 154 -21.94 -1.94 14.92
CA VAL A 154 -22.68 -2.37 16.11
C VAL A 154 -24.02 -3.01 15.72
N GLU A 155 -24.80 -2.35 14.87
CA GLU A 155 -26.09 -2.89 14.38
C GLU A 155 -25.91 -4.20 13.62
N ALA A 156 -24.92 -4.27 12.72
CA ALA A 156 -24.63 -5.48 11.95
C ALA A 156 -24.25 -6.66 12.86
N PHE A 157 -23.40 -6.42 13.85
CA PHE A 157 -23.02 -7.43 14.84
C PHE A 157 -24.21 -7.86 15.71
N MET A 158 -25.01 -6.91 16.20
CA MET A 158 -26.20 -7.23 17.01
C MET A 158 -27.23 -8.03 16.21
N HIS A 159 -27.49 -7.65 14.96
CA HIS A 159 -28.35 -8.42 14.08
C HIS A 159 -27.85 -9.86 13.90
N ARG A 160 -26.53 -10.02 13.67
CA ARG A 160 -25.93 -11.35 13.52
C ARG A 160 -26.04 -12.20 14.78
N ILE A 161 -25.80 -11.61 15.95
CA ILE A 161 -25.92 -12.30 17.24
C ILE A 161 -27.37 -12.76 17.45
N LYS A 162 -28.36 -11.88 17.25
CA LYS A 162 -29.78 -12.24 17.38
C LYS A 162 -30.19 -13.39 16.48
N HIS A 163 -29.77 -13.32 15.22
CA HIS A 163 -30.03 -14.39 14.26
C HIS A 163 -29.43 -15.75 14.71
N LEU A 164 -28.20 -15.76 15.23
CA LEU A 164 -27.53 -16.96 15.70
C LEU A 164 -28.09 -17.52 17.01
N THR A 165 -28.66 -16.67 17.85
CA THR A 165 -29.25 -17.06 19.15
C THR A 165 -30.74 -17.35 19.09
N GLY A 166 -31.40 -17.15 17.93
CA GLY A 166 -32.84 -17.30 17.79
C GLY A 166 -33.66 -16.21 18.50
N ALA A 167 -33.04 -15.08 18.85
CA ALA A 167 -33.71 -14.00 19.58
C ALA A 167 -34.64 -13.13 18.71
N ASP A 168 -34.71 -13.42 17.40
CA ASP A 168 -35.64 -12.83 16.44
C ASP A 168 -36.89 -13.71 16.20
N ALA A 169 -37.13 -14.77 16.98
CA ALA A 169 -38.27 -15.70 16.88
C ALA A 169 -39.39 -15.33 17.80
#